data_cbafeb810aac77dcc8a6f1e790824a3b
#
_entry.id   cbafeb810aac77dcc8a6f1e790824a3b
#
_cell.length_a   1.000
_cell.length_b   1.000
_cell.length_c   1.000
_cell.angle_alpha   90.00
_cell.angle_beta   90.00
_cell.angle_gamma   90.00
#
_symmetry.space_group_name_H-M   'P 1'
#
loop_
_entity.id
_entity.type
_entity.pdbx_description
1 polymer ?
#
loop_
_entity_poly.entity_id
_entity_poly.type
_entity_poly.pdbx_seq_one_letter_code
_entity_poly.pdbx_strand_id
1 'polypeptide(L)'
;MDYRKLCLELFGTDDVDELTKIAQIYREKNSRKAGRKKKFTAEDVQTIRSLLENGMTMQEAAKRFNTSRQIIGKYLNEKPAEGYTLRMTYMYQQHPCTIIDVDFLNQRVMIQNKTKDMLHRAFGVVEHPTWDDFETFLKERCFPATRGNAKEILKQLQLTSYDPLQIVEKTRGRTAEDDMWLKFHYYPMERAAYGQNQS
;
A
#
# COMPACT_ATOMS: atom_id res chain seq x y z
N MET A 1 38.54 19.45 -5.54
CA MET A 1 38.91 18.11 -5.05
C MET A 1 39.10 17.25 -6.28
N ASP A 2 40.28 16.65 -6.47
CA ASP A 2 40.53 15.81 -7.63
C ASP A 2 40.08 14.37 -7.32
N TYR A 3 38.92 14.02 -7.82
CA TYR A 3 38.31 12.72 -7.58
C TYR A 3 39.08 11.56 -8.21
N ARG A 4 39.81 11.82 -9.31
CA ARG A 4 40.62 10.83 -9.99
C ARG A 4 41.79 10.38 -9.11
N LYS A 5 42.50 11.35 -8.53
CA LYS A 5 43.58 11.10 -7.58
C LYS A 5 43.09 10.37 -6.35
N LEU A 6 41.91 10.73 -5.83
CA LEU A 6 41.30 10.07 -4.67
C LEU A 6 40.96 8.61 -5.00
N CYS A 7 40.42 8.32 -6.17
CA CYS A 7 40.11 6.94 -6.58
C CYS A 7 41.36 6.08 -6.67
N LEU A 8 42.45 6.61 -7.27
CA LEU A 8 43.74 5.91 -7.33
C LEU A 8 44.33 5.64 -5.96
N GLU A 9 44.24 6.60 -5.03
CA GLU A 9 44.76 6.44 -3.66
C GLU A 9 43.95 5.41 -2.84
N LEU A 10 42.61 5.38 -2.98
CA LEU A 10 41.77 4.52 -2.17
C LEU A 10 41.55 3.13 -2.77
N PHE A 11 41.47 3.01 -4.09
CA PHE A 11 41.08 1.78 -4.77
C PHE A 11 42.13 1.23 -5.72
N GLY A 12 43.21 1.98 -5.94
CA GLY A 12 44.29 1.58 -6.83
C GLY A 12 43.96 1.73 -8.33
N THR A 13 42.77 2.23 -8.66
CA THR A 13 42.30 2.40 -10.04
C THR A 13 41.37 3.62 -10.14
N ASP A 14 41.40 4.26 -11.33
CA ASP A 14 40.43 5.30 -11.70
C ASP A 14 39.48 4.84 -12.83
N ASP A 15 39.55 3.56 -13.18
CA ASP A 15 38.67 2.95 -14.16
C ASP A 15 37.27 2.76 -13.58
N VAL A 16 36.25 3.28 -14.30
CA VAL A 16 34.85 3.28 -13.84
C VAL A 16 34.29 1.88 -13.73
N ASP A 17 34.66 0.96 -14.62
CA ASP A 17 34.18 -0.40 -14.65
C ASP A 17 34.75 -1.21 -13.47
N GLU A 18 36.06 -1.00 -13.19
CA GLU A 18 36.69 -1.61 -12.00
C GLU A 18 36.16 -1.05 -10.71
N LEU A 19 35.96 0.26 -10.61
CA LEU A 19 35.34 0.90 -9.45
C LEU A 19 33.93 0.42 -9.24
N THR A 20 33.15 0.18 -10.29
CA THR A 20 31.80 -0.37 -10.24
C THR A 20 31.81 -1.80 -9.69
N LYS A 21 32.73 -2.65 -10.15
CA LYS A 21 32.92 -4.02 -9.61
C LYS A 21 33.31 -4.00 -8.13
N ILE A 22 34.25 -3.15 -7.75
CA ILE A 22 34.65 -2.97 -6.35
C ILE A 22 33.46 -2.52 -5.50
N ALA A 23 32.67 -1.55 -5.98
CA ALA A 23 31.47 -1.07 -5.29
C ALA A 23 30.41 -2.16 -5.15
N GLN A 24 30.25 -3.02 -6.16
CA GLN A 24 29.33 -4.15 -6.12
C GLN A 24 29.75 -5.20 -5.08
N ILE A 25 31.04 -5.60 -5.09
CA ILE A 25 31.60 -6.52 -4.09
C ILE A 25 31.46 -5.95 -2.66
N TYR A 26 31.68 -4.64 -2.50
CA TYR A 26 31.55 -3.97 -1.21
C TYR A 26 30.07 -3.92 -0.73
N ARG A 27 29.13 -3.71 -1.65
CA ARG A 27 27.68 -3.76 -1.36
C ARG A 27 27.24 -5.17 -0.98
N GLU A 28 27.74 -6.20 -1.66
CA GLU A 28 27.44 -7.59 -1.36
C GLU A 28 28.03 -8.04 -0.01
N LYS A 29 29.29 -7.71 0.26
CA LYS A 29 29.95 -8.00 1.55
C LYS A 29 29.35 -7.22 2.72
N ASN A 30 28.98 -5.96 2.50
CA ASN A 30 28.40 -5.07 3.50
C ASN A 30 26.89 -4.94 3.37
N SER A 31 26.22 -5.77 2.56
CA SER A 31 24.78 -5.91 2.63
C SER A 31 24.45 -6.40 4.04
N ARG A 32 24.38 -5.44 4.96
CA ARG A 32 23.84 -5.67 6.27
C ARG A 32 22.45 -6.20 6.03
N LYS A 33 22.26 -7.50 6.13
CA LYS A 33 20.95 -8.13 6.34
C LYS A 33 20.44 -7.70 7.72
N ALA A 34 20.55 -6.41 8.02
CA ALA A 34 20.20 -5.76 9.28
C ALA A 34 18.71 -5.43 9.34
N GLY A 35 17.87 -6.25 8.67
CA GLY A 35 16.45 -6.27 8.92
C GLY A 35 16.16 -7.37 9.95
N ARG A 36 15.31 -7.09 10.93
CA ARG A 36 14.75 -8.11 11.81
C ARG A 36 14.21 -9.24 10.91
N LYS A 37 14.74 -10.47 11.08
CA LYS A 37 14.29 -11.63 10.30
C LYS A 37 12.76 -11.69 10.34
N LYS A 38 12.13 -11.91 9.17
CA LYS A 38 10.69 -12.13 9.11
C LYS A 38 10.34 -13.29 10.05
N LYS A 39 9.34 -13.10 10.91
CA LYS A 39 8.95 -14.14 11.88
C LYS A 39 8.25 -15.30 11.20
N PHE A 40 7.53 -15.06 10.11
CA PHE A 40 6.78 -16.05 9.35
C PHE A 40 7.26 -16.08 7.89
N THR A 41 7.34 -17.29 7.34
CA THR A 41 7.53 -17.56 5.92
C THR A 41 6.21 -17.35 5.16
N ALA A 42 6.23 -17.38 3.84
CA ALA A 42 5.01 -17.34 3.02
C ALA A 42 4.10 -18.55 3.31
N GLU A 43 4.67 -19.73 3.53
CA GLU A 43 3.97 -20.96 3.88
C GLU A 43 3.28 -20.87 5.24
N ASP A 44 3.97 -20.30 6.25
CA ASP A 44 3.37 -20.06 7.57
C ASP A 44 2.16 -19.12 7.46
N VAL A 45 2.27 -18.06 6.66
CA VAL A 45 1.16 -17.10 6.44
C VAL A 45 -0.02 -17.77 5.77
N GLN A 46 0.24 -18.67 4.79
CA GLN A 46 -0.81 -19.41 4.12
C GLN A 46 -1.49 -20.40 5.07
N THR A 47 -0.71 -21.09 5.91
CA THR A 47 -1.24 -21.97 6.95
C THR A 47 -2.08 -21.21 7.96
N ILE A 48 -1.63 -20.04 8.42
CA ILE A 48 -2.40 -19.16 9.33
C ILE A 48 -3.73 -18.79 8.68
N ARG A 49 -3.72 -18.43 7.39
CA ARG A 49 -4.93 -18.05 6.65
C ARG A 49 -5.93 -19.19 6.59
N SER A 50 -5.50 -20.39 6.15
CA SER A 50 -6.36 -21.57 6.10
C SER A 50 -6.96 -21.94 7.45
N LEU A 51 -6.20 -21.78 8.53
CA LEU A 51 -6.70 -22.03 9.88
C LEU A 51 -7.80 -21.03 10.30
N LEU A 52 -7.65 -19.76 9.94
CA LEU A 52 -8.65 -18.72 10.21
C LEU A 52 -9.92 -18.93 9.35
N GLU A 53 -9.78 -19.34 8.10
CA GLU A 53 -10.89 -19.70 7.21
C GLU A 53 -11.66 -20.91 7.74
N ASN A 54 -10.96 -21.84 8.39
CA ASN A 54 -11.57 -22.99 9.07
C ASN A 54 -12.15 -22.68 10.46
N GLY A 55 -12.32 -21.39 10.80
CA GLY A 55 -13.00 -20.95 12.01
C GLY A 55 -12.12 -20.74 13.23
N MET A 56 -10.79 -20.88 13.11
CA MET A 56 -9.87 -20.53 14.18
C MET A 56 -9.88 -19.02 14.43
N THR A 57 -9.90 -18.59 15.66
CA THR A 57 -9.84 -17.17 16.01
C THR A 57 -8.40 -16.63 15.89
N MET A 58 -8.26 -15.31 15.64
CA MET A 58 -6.97 -14.63 15.64
C MET A 58 -6.19 -14.80 16.95
N GLN A 59 -6.88 -15.02 18.05
CA GLN A 59 -6.28 -15.21 19.37
C GLN A 59 -5.70 -16.62 19.51
N GLU A 60 -6.41 -17.62 19.04
CA GLU A 60 -5.94 -19.01 19.01
C GLU A 60 -4.77 -19.17 18.04
N ALA A 61 -4.86 -18.55 16.85
CA ALA A 61 -3.76 -18.51 15.90
C ALA A 61 -2.52 -17.85 16.53
N ALA A 62 -2.69 -16.74 17.25
CA ALA A 62 -1.59 -16.07 17.94
C ALA A 62 -0.92 -16.98 18.99
N LYS A 63 -1.71 -17.72 19.77
CA LYS A 63 -1.18 -18.71 20.74
C LYS A 63 -0.45 -19.84 20.02
N ARG A 64 -1.07 -20.41 18.98
CA ARG A 64 -0.50 -21.55 18.22
C ARG A 64 0.86 -21.22 17.58
N PHE A 65 1.00 -20.01 17.04
CA PHE A 65 2.24 -19.54 16.39
C PHE A 65 3.17 -18.75 17.33
N ASN A 66 2.92 -18.81 18.64
CA ASN A 66 3.70 -18.13 19.68
C ASN A 66 4.00 -16.67 19.34
N THR A 67 2.92 -15.91 19.11
CA THR A 67 2.99 -14.51 18.67
C THR A 67 1.81 -13.69 19.19
N SER A 68 1.74 -12.40 18.82
CA SER A 68 0.59 -11.55 19.13
C SER A 68 -0.39 -11.48 17.95
N ARG A 69 -1.65 -11.19 18.24
CA ARG A 69 -2.68 -10.91 17.19
C ARG A 69 -2.24 -9.82 16.22
N GLN A 70 -1.55 -8.79 16.74
CA GLN A 70 -1.05 -7.69 15.92
C GLN A 70 0.00 -8.15 14.89
N ILE A 71 0.88 -9.07 15.28
CA ILE A 71 1.89 -9.63 14.38
C ILE A 71 1.21 -10.49 13.32
N ILE A 72 0.27 -11.37 13.69
CA ILE A 72 -0.50 -12.15 12.71
C ILE A 72 -1.23 -11.21 11.74
N GLY A 73 -1.96 -10.20 12.25
CA GLY A 73 -2.64 -9.21 11.42
C GLY A 73 -1.70 -8.49 10.45
N LYS A 74 -0.47 -8.17 10.89
CA LYS A 74 0.54 -7.54 10.02
C LYS A 74 0.96 -8.44 8.84
N TYR A 75 1.07 -9.75 9.07
CA TYR A 75 1.45 -10.70 8.01
C TYR A 75 0.26 -11.11 7.13
N LEU A 76 -0.96 -11.09 7.66
CA LEU A 76 -2.18 -11.34 6.89
C LEU A 76 -2.62 -10.14 6.04
N ASN A 77 -2.23 -8.92 6.44
CA ASN A 77 -2.36 -7.72 5.61
C ASN A 77 -1.37 -7.83 4.46
N GLU A 78 -1.77 -8.59 3.43
CA GLU A 78 -0.98 -8.75 2.22
C GLU A 78 -0.66 -7.42 1.58
N LYS A 79 0.55 -7.36 1.00
CA LYS A 79 0.81 -6.37 -0.03
C LYS A 79 -0.25 -6.58 -1.13
N PRO A 80 -0.76 -5.51 -1.75
CA PRO A 80 -1.60 -5.65 -2.93
C PRO A 80 -0.85 -6.41 -4.02
N ALA A 81 -1.58 -6.93 -5.00
CA ALA A 81 -0.98 -7.56 -6.17
C ALA A 81 -0.03 -6.58 -6.89
N GLU A 82 0.87 -7.12 -7.70
CA GLU A 82 1.82 -6.32 -8.46
C GLU A 82 1.10 -5.28 -9.33
N GLY A 83 1.62 -4.04 -9.33
CA GLY A 83 1.02 -2.89 -10.01
C GLY A 83 0.07 -2.06 -9.15
N TYR A 84 -0.47 -2.61 -8.08
CA TYR A 84 -1.35 -1.85 -7.17
C TYR A 84 -0.51 -1.07 -6.16
N THR A 85 -0.60 0.25 -6.23
CA THR A 85 0.25 1.17 -5.45
C THR A 85 -0.46 1.84 -4.29
N LEU A 86 -1.79 1.79 -4.26
CA LEU A 86 -2.61 2.30 -3.17
C LEU A 86 -3.56 1.23 -2.67
N ARG A 87 -3.58 1.04 -1.35
CA ARG A 87 -4.64 0.30 -0.66
C ARG A 87 -5.46 1.25 0.18
N MET A 88 -6.75 1.28 -0.05
CA MET A 88 -7.71 1.96 0.82
C MET A 88 -8.50 0.91 1.60
N THR A 89 -8.72 1.16 2.87
CA THR A 89 -9.63 0.34 3.68
C THR A 89 -10.83 1.19 4.05
N TYR A 90 -12.00 0.83 3.54
CA TYR A 90 -13.26 1.45 3.88
C TYR A 90 -13.76 0.89 5.20
N MET A 91 -13.96 1.77 6.15
CA MET A 91 -14.19 1.46 7.55
C MET A 91 -15.56 1.96 7.99
N TYR A 92 -16.28 1.15 8.74
CA TYR A 92 -17.42 1.59 9.55
C TYR A 92 -16.97 1.63 11.02
N GLN A 93 -16.91 2.82 11.60
CA GLN A 93 -16.31 3.04 12.92
C GLN A 93 -14.91 2.43 13.03
N GLN A 94 -14.74 1.28 13.71
CA GLN A 94 -13.45 0.59 13.83
C GLN A 94 -13.39 -0.72 13.02
N HIS A 95 -14.42 -1.04 12.25
CA HIS A 95 -14.55 -2.30 11.54
C HIS A 95 -14.22 -2.12 10.06
N PRO A 96 -13.28 -2.89 9.48
CA PRO A 96 -13.00 -2.88 8.06
C PRO A 96 -14.17 -3.52 7.29
N CYS A 97 -14.72 -2.79 6.32
CA CYS A 97 -15.84 -3.24 5.51
C CYS A 97 -15.44 -3.65 4.11
N THR A 98 -14.56 -2.86 3.45
CA THR A 98 -14.02 -3.20 2.13
C THR A 98 -12.56 -2.79 2.03
N ILE A 99 -11.72 -3.66 1.52
CA ILE A 99 -10.36 -3.33 1.09
C ILE A 99 -10.44 -3.01 -0.39
N ILE A 100 -9.84 -1.90 -0.81
CA ILE A 100 -9.81 -1.41 -2.19
C ILE A 100 -8.35 -1.24 -2.57
N ASP A 101 -7.87 -2.04 -3.52
CA ASP A 101 -6.53 -1.92 -4.10
C ASP A 101 -6.63 -1.21 -5.44
N VAL A 102 -5.77 -0.22 -5.66
CA VAL A 102 -5.83 0.69 -6.82
C VAL A 102 -4.51 0.64 -7.59
N ASP A 103 -4.61 0.36 -8.89
CA ASP A 103 -3.54 0.44 -9.87
C ASP A 103 -3.83 1.64 -10.78
N PHE A 104 -3.17 2.76 -10.52
CA PHE A 104 -3.36 3.99 -11.27
C PHE A 104 -2.81 3.91 -12.69
N LEU A 105 -1.77 3.12 -12.91
CA LEU A 105 -1.13 3.01 -14.22
C LEU A 105 -2.05 2.35 -15.24
N ASN A 106 -2.73 1.28 -14.82
CA ASN A 106 -3.62 0.50 -15.68
C ASN A 106 -5.10 0.79 -15.44
N GLN A 107 -5.42 1.78 -14.59
CA GLN A 107 -6.79 2.14 -14.20
C GLN A 107 -7.62 0.93 -13.76
N ARG A 108 -7.03 0.13 -12.84
CA ARG A 108 -7.67 -1.08 -12.32
C ARG A 108 -7.95 -0.96 -10.84
N VAL A 109 -9.05 -1.52 -10.44
CA VAL A 109 -9.49 -1.59 -9.04
C VAL A 109 -9.79 -3.02 -8.69
N MET A 110 -9.31 -3.46 -7.55
CA MET A 110 -9.62 -4.76 -6.98
C MET A 110 -10.15 -4.57 -5.57
N ILE A 111 -11.23 -5.27 -5.23
CA ILE A 111 -11.84 -5.15 -3.91
C ILE A 111 -11.89 -6.48 -3.18
N GLN A 112 -11.91 -6.39 -1.87
CA GLN A 112 -12.21 -7.50 -0.99
C GLN A 112 -13.20 -7.03 0.09
N ASN A 113 -14.45 -7.49 0.00
CA ASN A 113 -15.46 -7.20 1.00
C ASN A 113 -15.18 -8.02 2.27
N LYS A 114 -15.16 -7.34 3.41
CA LYS A 114 -14.95 -7.91 4.76
C LYS A 114 -16.25 -8.03 5.53
N THR A 115 -17.33 -7.42 5.02
CA THR A 115 -18.66 -7.49 5.59
C THR A 115 -19.66 -8.11 4.63
N LYS A 116 -20.67 -8.79 5.16
CA LYS A 116 -21.82 -9.27 4.40
C LYS A 116 -22.89 -8.19 4.24
N ASP A 117 -22.85 -7.17 5.08
CA ASP A 117 -23.78 -6.05 5.03
C ASP A 117 -23.46 -5.15 3.83
N MET A 118 -24.33 -5.15 2.85
CA MET A 118 -24.17 -4.39 1.59
C MET A 118 -24.20 -2.88 1.79
N LEU A 119 -24.87 -2.40 2.83
CA LEU A 119 -24.96 -0.96 3.13
C LEU A 119 -23.60 -0.39 3.57
N HIS A 120 -22.75 -1.23 4.15
CA HIS A 120 -21.41 -0.84 4.60
C HIS A 120 -20.32 -1.20 3.61
N ARG A 121 -20.63 -1.77 2.43
CA ARG A 121 -19.64 -2.03 1.37
C ARG A 121 -19.39 -0.76 0.55
N ALA A 122 -18.14 -0.55 0.15
CA ALA A 122 -17.75 0.61 -0.66
C ALA A 122 -18.49 0.70 -2.01
N PHE A 123 -18.82 -0.45 -2.60
CA PHE A 123 -19.48 -0.55 -3.90
C PHE A 123 -20.81 -1.34 -3.82
N GLY A 124 -21.39 -1.42 -2.63
CA GLY A 124 -22.66 -2.10 -2.41
C GLY A 124 -22.68 -3.53 -2.93
N VAL A 125 -23.47 -3.80 -3.96
CA VAL A 125 -23.64 -5.11 -4.61
C VAL A 125 -22.58 -5.40 -5.69
N VAL A 126 -21.80 -4.40 -6.12
CA VAL A 126 -20.80 -4.56 -7.17
C VAL A 126 -19.59 -5.32 -6.62
N GLU A 127 -19.31 -6.49 -7.19
CA GLU A 127 -18.18 -7.33 -6.76
C GLU A 127 -16.90 -7.04 -7.55
N HIS A 128 -17.02 -6.54 -8.77
CA HIS A 128 -15.90 -6.20 -9.66
C HIS A 128 -16.06 -4.76 -10.17
N PRO A 129 -15.73 -3.75 -9.34
CA PRO A 129 -15.89 -2.36 -9.72
C PRO A 129 -14.94 -2.00 -10.85
N THR A 130 -15.43 -1.19 -11.76
CA THR A 130 -14.66 -0.57 -12.83
C THR A 130 -13.92 0.68 -12.33
N TRP A 131 -13.10 1.28 -13.18
CA TRP A 131 -12.46 2.56 -12.86
C TRP A 131 -13.50 3.68 -12.66
N ASP A 132 -14.55 3.70 -13.47
CA ASP A 132 -15.64 4.69 -13.37
C ASP A 132 -16.42 4.54 -12.05
N ASP A 133 -16.63 3.30 -11.59
CA ASP A 133 -17.23 3.04 -10.27
C ASP A 133 -16.34 3.59 -9.15
N PHE A 134 -15.02 3.45 -9.28
CA PHE A 134 -14.07 3.98 -8.33
C PHE A 134 -14.06 5.51 -8.30
N GLU A 135 -14.07 6.16 -9.46
CA GLU A 135 -14.16 7.61 -9.53
C GLU A 135 -15.48 8.13 -8.95
N THR A 136 -16.58 7.41 -9.21
CA THR A 136 -17.89 7.73 -8.65
C THR A 136 -17.88 7.60 -7.14
N PHE A 137 -17.34 6.50 -6.61
CA PHE A 137 -17.16 6.29 -5.17
C PHE A 137 -16.37 7.44 -4.52
N LEU A 138 -15.26 7.88 -5.14
CA LEU A 138 -14.49 9.00 -4.61
C LEU A 138 -15.30 10.31 -4.62
N LYS A 139 -16.07 10.57 -5.68
CA LYS A 139 -16.92 11.76 -5.78
C LYS A 139 -18.03 11.78 -4.73
N GLU A 140 -18.64 10.63 -4.44
CA GLU A 140 -19.65 10.48 -3.39
C GLU A 140 -19.09 10.73 -1.98
N ARG A 141 -17.79 10.53 -1.79
CA ARG A 141 -17.10 10.81 -0.51
C ARG A 141 -16.52 12.23 -0.44
N CYS A 142 -16.86 13.09 -1.40
CA CYS A 142 -16.45 14.50 -1.46
C CYS A 142 -17.66 15.43 -1.29
N PHE A 143 -17.38 16.67 -0.89
CA PHE A 143 -18.35 17.73 -1.06
C PHE A 143 -18.54 18.06 -2.56
N PRO A 144 -19.74 18.46 -3.01
CA PRO A 144 -19.97 18.81 -4.40
C PRO A 144 -19.07 19.97 -4.88
N ALA A 145 -18.48 19.83 -6.07
CA ALA A 145 -17.64 20.89 -6.67
C ALA A 145 -18.40 22.22 -6.88
N THR A 146 -19.72 22.12 -7.05
CA THR A 146 -20.64 23.27 -7.23
C THR A 146 -21.02 23.96 -5.93
N ARG A 147 -20.55 23.46 -4.78
CA ARG A 147 -20.84 24.06 -3.48
C ARG A 147 -20.30 25.51 -3.41
N GLY A 148 -21.14 26.47 -2.97
CA GLY A 148 -20.80 27.90 -3.00
C GLY A 148 -19.48 28.27 -2.30
N ASN A 149 -19.11 27.55 -1.23
CA ASN A 149 -17.87 27.75 -0.48
C ASN A 149 -16.79 26.69 -0.80
N ALA A 150 -16.86 26.05 -1.96
CA ALA A 150 -15.89 25.01 -2.34
C ALA A 150 -14.44 25.50 -2.35
N LYS A 151 -14.21 26.75 -2.80
CA LYS A 151 -12.87 27.34 -2.84
C LYS A 151 -12.28 27.55 -1.44
N GLU A 152 -13.09 27.98 -0.48
CA GLU A 152 -12.66 28.14 0.92
C GLU A 152 -12.33 26.81 1.56
N ILE A 153 -13.12 25.78 1.29
CA ILE A 153 -12.87 24.41 1.78
C ILE A 153 -11.56 23.87 1.19
N LEU A 154 -11.34 24.00 -0.12
CA LEU A 154 -10.10 23.59 -0.76
C LEU A 154 -8.88 24.29 -0.14
N LYS A 155 -8.99 25.61 0.12
CA LYS A 155 -7.93 26.37 0.78
C LYS A 155 -7.64 25.85 2.21
N GLN A 156 -8.68 25.51 2.98
CA GLN A 156 -8.52 24.93 4.32
C GLN A 156 -7.85 23.56 4.26
N LEU A 157 -8.14 22.75 3.23
CA LEU A 157 -7.50 21.47 2.99
C LEU A 157 -6.10 21.58 2.37
N GLN A 158 -5.64 22.81 2.07
CA GLN A 158 -4.37 23.08 1.38
C GLN A 158 -4.30 22.46 -0.01
N LEU A 159 -5.40 22.49 -0.73
CA LEU A 159 -5.52 21.99 -2.10
C LEU A 159 -5.66 23.15 -3.08
N THR A 160 -5.01 23.06 -4.24
CA THR A 160 -5.02 24.08 -5.29
C THR A 160 -6.14 23.88 -6.32
N SER A 161 -6.64 22.63 -6.43
CA SER A 161 -7.68 22.24 -7.37
C SER A 161 -8.62 21.22 -6.74
N TYR A 162 -9.79 21.07 -7.33
CA TYR A 162 -10.75 20.04 -6.94
C TYR A 162 -10.33 18.69 -7.53
N ASP A 163 -9.72 17.85 -6.70
CA ASP A 163 -9.33 16.48 -7.00
C ASP A 163 -9.98 15.56 -5.99
N PRO A 164 -10.94 14.70 -6.40
CA PRO A 164 -11.64 13.82 -5.47
C PRO A 164 -10.72 12.94 -4.62
N LEU A 165 -9.66 12.36 -5.21
CA LEU A 165 -8.74 11.51 -4.45
C LEU A 165 -8.02 12.30 -3.35
N GLN A 166 -7.48 13.46 -3.68
CA GLN A 166 -6.78 14.32 -2.71
C GLN A 166 -7.73 14.82 -1.61
N ILE A 167 -8.97 15.18 -1.98
CA ILE A 167 -9.99 15.61 -1.01
C ILE A 167 -10.30 14.45 -0.05
N VAL A 168 -10.59 13.27 -0.60
CA VAL A 168 -10.90 12.08 0.20
C VAL A 168 -9.72 11.68 1.09
N GLU A 169 -8.49 11.81 0.62
CA GLU A 169 -7.30 11.55 1.44
C GLU A 169 -7.21 12.51 2.64
N LYS A 170 -7.38 13.83 2.40
CA LYS A 170 -7.33 14.86 3.45
C LYS A 170 -8.46 14.74 4.45
N THR A 171 -9.67 14.44 3.99
CA THR A 171 -10.88 14.29 4.83
C THR A 171 -11.03 12.87 5.39
N ARG A 172 -10.20 11.93 4.93
CA ARG A 172 -10.38 10.48 5.12
C ARG A 172 -11.73 9.99 4.59
N GLY A 173 -12.27 10.65 3.59
CA GLY A 173 -13.57 10.34 3.02
C GLY A 173 -14.74 10.44 4.01
N ARG A 174 -14.60 11.15 5.11
CA ARG A 174 -15.66 11.36 6.08
C ARG A 174 -16.69 12.33 5.53
N THR A 175 -17.96 11.97 5.68
CA THR A 175 -19.11 12.83 5.38
C THR A 175 -19.90 13.07 6.66
N ALA A 176 -20.85 13.97 6.61
CA ALA A 176 -21.78 14.21 7.72
C ALA A 176 -22.96 13.22 7.73
N GLU A 177 -23.06 12.39 6.71
CA GLU A 177 -24.21 11.52 6.44
C GLU A 177 -24.06 10.14 7.05
N ASP A 178 -22.81 9.71 7.32
CA ASP A 178 -22.53 8.38 7.85
C ASP A 178 -21.28 8.33 8.75
N ASP A 179 -21.06 7.21 9.42
CA ASP A 179 -19.88 6.92 10.24
C ASP A 179 -18.77 6.22 9.45
N MET A 180 -18.81 6.28 8.13
CA MET A 180 -17.84 5.65 7.26
C MET A 180 -16.61 6.52 7.07
N TRP A 181 -15.46 5.90 6.90
CA TRP A 181 -14.21 6.59 6.62
C TRP A 181 -13.19 5.69 5.93
N LEU A 182 -12.11 6.29 5.41
CA LEU A 182 -11.08 5.61 4.64
C LEU A 182 -9.72 5.70 5.33
N LYS A 183 -9.03 4.57 5.37
CA LYS A 183 -7.62 4.48 5.75
C LYS A 183 -6.80 4.24 4.49
N PHE A 184 -5.74 5.04 4.30
CA PHE A 184 -4.86 4.97 3.14
C PHE A 184 -3.54 4.31 3.50
N HIS A 185 -3.04 3.50 2.58
CA HIS A 185 -1.70 2.93 2.64
C HIS A 185 -1.09 2.87 1.24
N TYR A 186 -0.02 3.63 1.03
CA TYR A 186 0.72 3.67 -0.22
C TYR A 186 1.84 2.64 -0.22
N TYR A 187 1.99 1.95 -1.33
CA TYR A 187 3.08 1.01 -1.58
C TYR A 187 4.02 1.61 -2.63
N PRO A 188 5.33 1.61 -2.39
CA PRO A 188 6.27 2.04 -3.41
C PRO A 188 6.16 1.09 -4.61
N MET A 189 6.18 1.64 -5.83
CA MET A 189 6.40 0.82 -7.01
C MET A 189 7.73 0.11 -6.84
N GLU A 190 7.73 -1.22 -6.83
CA GLU A 190 8.96 -1.97 -6.99
C GLU A 190 9.47 -1.60 -8.38
N ARG A 191 10.60 -0.87 -8.46
CA ARG A 191 11.27 -0.64 -9.74
C ARG A 191 11.58 -2.02 -10.28
N ALA A 192 10.90 -2.42 -11.36
CA ALA A 192 11.30 -3.56 -12.13
C ALA A 192 12.80 -3.44 -12.33
N ALA A 193 13.55 -4.50 -12.01
CA ALA A 193 14.98 -4.58 -12.27
C ALA A 193 15.16 -4.49 -13.78
N TYR A 194 15.23 -3.29 -14.31
CA TYR A 194 15.62 -3.04 -15.68
C TYR A 194 17.12 -3.35 -15.76
N GLY A 195 17.41 -4.46 -16.37
CA GLY A 195 18.76 -4.77 -16.77
C GLY A 195 19.20 -6.18 -16.46
N GLN A 196 18.75 -7.16 -17.24
CA GLN A 196 19.53 -8.31 -17.66
C GLN A 196 18.80 -8.99 -18.81
N ASN A 197 19.01 -8.49 -20.03
CA ASN A 197 19.01 -9.27 -21.25
C ASN A 197 19.42 -8.36 -22.41
N GLN A 198 20.72 -8.15 -22.54
CA GLN A 198 21.38 -7.91 -23.83
C GLN A 198 22.71 -8.67 -23.75
N SER A 199 22.70 -9.85 -24.27
CA SER A 199 23.88 -10.54 -24.80
C SER A 199 23.48 -11.13 -26.13
#